data_91d71f53d85253874be71715eba1a343
#
_entry.id   91d71f53d85253874be71715eba1a343
#
_cell.length_a   1.000
_cell.length_b   1.000
_cell.length_c   1.000
_cell.angle_alpha   90.00
_cell.angle_beta   90.00
_cell.angle_gamma   90.00
#
_symmetry.space_group_name_H-M   'P 1'
#
loop_
_entity.id
_entity.type
_entity.pdbx_description
1 polymer ?
#
loop_
_entity_poly.entity_id
_entity_poly.type
_entity_poly.pdbx_seq_one_letter_code
_entity_poly.pdbx_strand_id
1 'polypeptide(L)'
;MSLFLIFLNILPAMASPLPSDAPPPRTRIGRTKGVGTRGCETSPNFRIVAPDVLTTKVATNRPQFLIYAQGVKKYRVTVVQPKVAQPLYDQWFSPSNLYTLVKTDSPLQPNQIYRLTVVAPCSVDNSDIAYAFLLFQVEAPTFSLEQQLSNAQDVPSQAKIYADNGYFLEAISLIFTKNPEVTSIPLINTLIPDN
;
A
#
# COMPACT_ATOMS: atom_id res chain seq x y z
N MET A 1 23.89 -75.36 -25.59
CA MET A 1 23.83 -74.03 -24.90
C MET A 1 23.20 -73.05 -25.88
N SER A 2 21.89 -72.79 -25.74
CA SER A 2 21.15 -71.81 -26.60
C SER A 2 20.99 -70.52 -25.86
N LEU A 3 21.51 -69.48 -26.47
CA LEU A 3 21.46 -68.10 -25.94
C LEU A 3 20.15 -67.44 -26.46
N PHE A 4 19.22 -67.18 -25.54
CA PHE A 4 17.98 -66.45 -25.84
C PHE A 4 18.27 -64.93 -25.67
N LEU A 5 18.25 -64.23 -26.82
CA LEU A 5 18.31 -62.77 -26.88
C LEU A 5 16.88 -62.22 -26.71
N ILE A 6 16.65 -61.59 -25.56
CA ILE A 6 15.41 -60.87 -25.28
C ILE A 6 15.57 -59.42 -25.84
N PHE A 7 14.88 -59.11 -26.91
CA PHE A 7 14.74 -57.72 -27.41
C PHE A 7 13.70 -56.97 -26.59
N LEU A 8 14.16 -56.03 -25.79
CA LEU A 8 13.30 -55.09 -25.07
C LEU A 8 12.88 -53.99 -26.03
N ASN A 9 11.62 -54.02 -26.48
CA ASN A 9 11.02 -52.91 -27.24
C ASN A 9 10.72 -51.75 -26.32
N ILE A 10 11.53 -50.70 -26.40
CA ILE A 10 11.27 -49.41 -25.74
C ILE A 10 10.34 -48.63 -26.70
N LEU A 11 9.05 -48.55 -26.32
CA LEU A 11 8.08 -47.67 -26.99
C LEU A 11 8.43 -46.22 -26.58
N PRO A 12 8.56 -45.27 -27.54
CA PRO A 12 8.69 -43.86 -27.22
C PRO A 12 7.39 -43.35 -26.61
N ALA A 13 7.42 -42.82 -25.41
CA ALA A 13 6.32 -42.09 -24.81
C ALA A 13 6.06 -40.84 -25.64
N MET A 14 4.91 -40.83 -26.36
CA MET A 14 4.40 -39.63 -27.02
C MET A 14 4.02 -38.62 -25.91
N ALA A 15 4.86 -37.59 -25.71
CA ALA A 15 4.52 -36.43 -24.94
C ALA A 15 3.40 -35.67 -25.66
N SER A 16 2.20 -35.69 -25.12
CA SER A 16 1.10 -34.84 -25.59
C SER A 16 1.51 -33.39 -25.47
N PRO A 17 1.38 -32.57 -26.53
CA PRO A 17 1.62 -31.14 -26.39
C PRO A 17 0.61 -30.55 -25.41
N LEU A 18 1.11 -29.87 -24.37
CA LEU A 18 0.30 -29.03 -23.49
C LEU A 18 -0.41 -27.97 -24.36
N PRO A 19 -1.72 -27.75 -24.20
CA PRO A 19 -2.39 -26.68 -24.91
C PRO A 19 -1.80 -25.32 -24.48
N SER A 20 -1.01 -24.74 -25.38
CA SER A 20 -0.36 -23.42 -25.19
C SER A 20 -1.32 -22.25 -25.38
N ASP A 21 -2.62 -22.49 -25.53
CA ASP A 21 -3.63 -21.48 -25.82
C ASP A 21 -4.55 -21.11 -24.64
N ALA A 22 -4.20 -21.46 -23.42
CA ALA A 22 -4.88 -20.85 -22.28
C ALA A 22 -4.48 -19.36 -22.24
N PRO A 23 -5.41 -18.40 -22.43
CA PRO A 23 -5.08 -17.00 -22.30
C PRO A 23 -4.48 -16.80 -20.89
N PRO A 24 -3.40 -16.00 -20.78
CA PRO A 24 -2.77 -15.76 -19.49
C PRO A 24 -3.86 -15.33 -18.51
N PRO A 25 -3.84 -15.81 -17.25
CA PRO A 25 -4.84 -15.45 -16.28
C PRO A 25 -4.87 -13.93 -16.25
N ARG A 26 -6.00 -13.35 -16.63
CA ARG A 26 -6.22 -11.91 -16.53
C ARG A 26 -6.10 -11.59 -15.05
N THR A 27 -4.94 -11.14 -14.65
CA THR A 27 -4.73 -10.55 -13.35
C THR A 27 -5.67 -9.34 -13.34
N ARG A 28 -6.85 -9.52 -12.73
CA ARG A 28 -7.69 -8.37 -12.41
C ARG A 28 -6.84 -7.57 -11.45
N ILE A 29 -6.22 -6.52 -11.96
CA ILE A 29 -5.57 -5.50 -11.15
C ILE A 29 -6.70 -4.93 -10.31
N GLY A 30 -6.86 -5.47 -9.10
CA GLY A 30 -7.86 -4.99 -8.16
C GLY A 30 -7.51 -3.53 -7.84
N ARG A 31 -8.51 -2.74 -7.44
CA ARG A 31 -8.28 -1.38 -6.99
C ARG A 31 -7.20 -1.40 -5.90
N THR A 32 -6.14 -0.63 -6.11
CA THR A 32 -5.03 -0.53 -5.17
C THR A 32 -5.29 0.48 -4.06
N LYS A 33 -6.24 1.39 -4.31
CA LYS A 33 -6.77 2.39 -3.38
C LYS A 33 -8.28 2.49 -3.57
N GLY A 34 -9.01 2.70 -2.51
CA GLY A 34 -10.46 2.87 -2.59
C GLY A 34 -11.06 3.41 -1.31
N VAL A 35 -12.24 3.98 -1.49
CA VAL A 35 -13.13 4.42 -0.41
C VAL A 35 -14.49 3.80 -0.67
N GLY A 36 -15.18 3.40 0.38
CA GLY A 36 -16.53 2.86 0.29
C GLY A 36 -17.28 3.02 1.61
N THR A 37 -18.58 2.78 1.56
CA THR A 37 -19.45 2.77 2.74
C THR A 37 -20.30 1.51 2.75
N ARG A 38 -20.69 1.08 3.93
CA ARG A 38 -21.65 0.01 4.15
C ARG A 38 -22.64 0.50 5.19
N GLY A 39 -23.88 0.74 4.76
CA GLY A 39 -24.99 1.18 5.62
C GLY A 39 -25.04 2.69 5.91
N CYS A 40 -23.96 3.45 5.70
CA CYS A 40 -23.93 4.87 6.03
C CYS A 40 -24.93 5.69 5.20
N GLU A 41 -25.83 6.41 5.83
CA GLU A 41 -26.70 7.39 5.17
C GLU A 41 -25.89 8.57 4.62
N THR A 42 -24.89 9.02 5.38
CA THR A 42 -23.93 10.04 4.95
C THR A 42 -22.53 9.49 5.08
N SER A 43 -21.78 9.56 3.98
CA SER A 43 -20.38 9.11 3.99
C SER A 43 -19.52 10.08 4.80
N PRO A 44 -18.86 9.64 5.87
CA PRO A 44 -17.90 10.49 6.57
C PRO A 44 -16.76 10.88 5.62
N ASN A 45 -16.37 12.16 5.72
CA ASN A 45 -15.31 12.70 4.86
C ASN A 45 -13.93 12.33 5.41
N PHE A 46 -13.43 11.17 5.01
CA PHE A 46 -12.06 10.76 5.35
C PHE A 46 -11.38 10.04 4.19
N ARG A 47 -10.07 10.12 4.15
CA ARG A 47 -9.25 9.47 3.12
C ARG A 47 -7.82 9.24 3.58
N ILE A 48 -7.15 8.28 2.97
CA ILE A 48 -5.71 8.13 3.03
C ILE A 48 -5.11 9.09 2.00
N VAL A 49 -4.22 9.99 2.45
CA VAL A 49 -3.53 10.92 1.55
C VAL A 49 -2.40 10.17 0.86
N ALA A 50 -2.65 9.76 -0.37
CA ALA A 50 -1.72 9.00 -1.20
C ALA A 50 -2.11 9.16 -2.67
N PRO A 51 -1.17 9.01 -3.62
CA PRO A 51 -1.48 9.02 -5.04
C PRO A 51 -2.36 7.83 -5.43
N ASP A 52 -3.04 7.95 -6.54
CA ASP A 52 -3.83 6.85 -7.14
C ASP A 52 -2.97 6.06 -8.13
N VAL A 53 -1.97 5.38 -7.61
CA VAL A 53 -1.05 4.53 -8.39
C VAL A 53 -1.33 3.05 -8.10
N LEU A 54 -0.91 2.17 -9.01
CA LEU A 54 -1.17 0.72 -8.92
C LEU A 54 -0.66 0.09 -7.63
N THR A 55 0.52 0.51 -7.17
CA THR A 55 1.08 0.10 -5.87
C THR A 55 1.96 1.21 -5.37
N THR A 56 1.69 1.68 -4.17
CA THR A 56 2.51 2.70 -3.52
C THR A 56 3.73 2.03 -2.93
N LYS A 57 4.92 2.53 -3.28
CA LYS A 57 6.17 2.09 -2.68
C LYS A 57 6.44 2.84 -1.39
N VAL A 58 7.08 2.17 -0.43
CA VAL A 58 7.59 2.78 0.81
C VAL A 58 9.03 2.36 1.04
N ALA A 59 9.90 3.34 1.33
CA ALA A 59 11.33 3.14 1.52
C ALA A 59 11.68 2.62 2.92
N THR A 60 10.81 2.82 3.88
CA THR A 60 11.03 2.44 5.28
C THR A 60 10.24 1.21 5.68
N ASN A 61 10.79 0.39 6.56
CA ASN A 61 10.07 -0.72 7.15
C ASN A 61 9.06 -0.29 8.24
N ARG A 62 9.04 0.99 8.63
CA ARG A 62 8.05 1.60 9.53
C ARG A 62 7.36 2.78 8.84
N PRO A 63 6.52 2.50 7.84
CA PRO A 63 5.87 3.54 7.06
C PRO A 63 4.97 4.42 7.90
N GLN A 64 4.81 5.65 7.43
CA GLN A 64 3.90 6.62 7.99
C GLN A 64 2.81 6.93 6.97
N PHE A 65 1.59 7.08 7.45
CA PHE A 65 0.41 7.32 6.61
C PHE A 65 -0.30 8.58 7.08
N LEU A 66 -0.50 9.52 6.17
CA LEU A 66 -1.30 10.69 6.47
C LEU A 66 -2.78 10.40 6.22
N ILE A 67 -3.57 10.50 7.27
CA ILE A 67 -5.02 10.30 7.23
C ILE A 67 -5.71 11.65 7.37
N TYR A 68 -6.56 11.98 6.40
CA TYR A 68 -7.49 13.10 6.50
C TYR A 68 -8.81 12.59 7.06
N ALA A 69 -9.35 13.26 8.09
CA ALA A 69 -10.63 12.90 8.71
C ALA A 69 -11.36 14.15 9.18
N GLN A 70 -12.45 14.51 8.51
CA GLN A 70 -13.29 15.64 8.86
C GLN A 70 -14.63 15.16 9.43
N GLY A 71 -14.97 15.61 10.63
CA GLY A 71 -16.22 15.24 11.30
C GLY A 71 -16.27 13.78 11.79
N VAL A 72 -15.15 13.06 11.75
CA VAL A 72 -15.02 11.68 12.22
C VAL A 72 -14.62 11.68 13.69
N LYS A 73 -15.44 11.09 14.57
CA LYS A 73 -15.15 11.03 16.01
C LYS A 73 -14.05 10.04 16.36
N LYS A 74 -14.05 8.89 15.67
CA LYS A 74 -13.05 7.83 15.83
C LYS A 74 -12.90 7.04 14.55
N TYR A 75 -11.72 6.48 14.31
CA TYR A 75 -11.48 5.51 13.25
C TYR A 75 -10.43 4.48 13.69
N ARG A 76 -10.48 3.32 13.08
CA ARG A 76 -9.53 2.22 13.29
C ARG A 76 -8.60 2.14 12.10
N VAL A 77 -7.31 2.00 12.36
CA VAL A 77 -6.28 1.78 11.34
C VAL A 77 -5.72 0.39 11.51
N THR A 78 -5.72 -0.38 10.43
CA THR A 78 -5.13 -1.73 10.41
C THR A 78 -4.15 -1.85 9.26
N VAL A 79 -3.05 -2.56 9.49
CA VAL A 79 -2.12 -3.00 8.45
C VAL A 79 -2.09 -4.52 8.47
N VAL A 80 -2.39 -5.12 7.33
CA VAL A 80 -2.39 -6.58 7.16
C VAL A 80 -1.51 -6.98 6.00
N GLN A 81 -0.89 -8.14 6.11
CA GLN A 81 -0.29 -8.82 4.97
C GLN A 81 -1.35 -9.70 4.32
N PRO A 82 -1.53 -9.67 2.98
CA PRO A 82 -2.47 -10.56 2.31
C PRO A 82 -2.25 -12.03 2.69
N LYS A 83 -3.35 -12.75 2.93
CA LYS A 83 -3.38 -14.16 3.38
C LYS A 83 -2.92 -14.40 4.83
N VAL A 84 -2.54 -13.39 5.59
CA VAL A 84 -2.25 -13.49 7.02
C VAL A 84 -3.47 -12.99 7.78
N ALA A 85 -4.03 -13.84 8.65
CA ALA A 85 -5.27 -13.53 9.35
C ALA A 85 -5.10 -12.45 10.43
N GLN A 86 -3.91 -12.37 11.01
CA GLN A 86 -3.64 -11.46 12.12
C GLN A 86 -3.08 -10.13 11.61
N PRO A 87 -3.64 -8.97 12.01
CA PRO A 87 -3.10 -7.68 11.63
C PRO A 87 -1.72 -7.47 12.29
N LEU A 88 -0.81 -6.86 11.53
CA LEU A 88 0.52 -6.45 12.01
C LEU A 88 0.46 -5.12 12.77
N TYR A 89 -0.58 -4.34 12.50
CA TYR A 89 -0.88 -3.09 13.17
C TYR A 89 -2.39 -2.94 13.30
N ASP A 90 -2.88 -2.53 14.47
CA ASP A 90 -4.30 -2.41 14.75
C ASP A 90 -4.52 -1.42 15.89
N GLN A 91 -4.95 -0.21 15.55
CA GLN A 91 -5.17 0.85 16.55
C GLN A 91 -6.39 1.71 16.23
N TRP A 92 -7.03 2.20 17.30
CA TRP A 92 -8.09 3.19 17.24
C TRP A 92 -7.53 4.59 17.47
N PHE A 93 -8.05 5.54 16.70
CA PHE A 93 -7.71 6.95 16.76
C PHE A 93 -8.96 7.78 17.03
N SER A 94 -8.82 8.81 17.87
CA SER A 94 -9.80 9.88 18.06
C SER A 94 -9.14 11.17 17.58
N PRO A 95 -9.33 11.57 16.31
CA PRO A 95 -8.60 12.66 15.72
C PRO A 95 -9.01 13.99 16.38
N SER A 96 -8.03 14.78 16.81
CA SER A 96 -8.21 16.18 17.26
C SER A 96 -8.01 17.18 16.12
N ASN A 97 -7.35 16.76 15.05
CA ASN A 97 -7.03 17.57 13.87
C ASN A 97 -7.57 16.92 12.60
N LEU A 98 -7.69 17.73 11.54
CA LEU A 98 -8.13 17.25 10.21
C LEU A 98 -7.19 16.19 9.63
N TYR A 99 -5.91 16.28 9.98
CA TYR A 99 -4.88 15.37 9.50
C TYR A 99 -4.19 14.68 10.67
N THR A 100 -3.98 13.38 10.55
CA THR A 100 -3.25 12.58 11.54
C THR A 100 -2.18 11.76 10.83
N LEU A 101 -0.93 11.87 11.29
CA LEU A 101 0.15 11.02 10.82
C LEU A 101 0.20 9.75 11.67
N VAL A 102 -0.10 8.62 11.05
CA VAL A 102 -0.09 7.30 11.67
C VAL A 102 1.20 6.58 11.31
N LYS A 103 1.92 6.08 12.29
CA LYS A 103 3.16 5.32 12.13
C LYS A 103 2.96 3.89 12.60
N THR A 104 3.47 2.91 11.85
CA THR A 104 3.48 1.52 12.30
C THR A 104 4.53 1.30 13.39
N ASP A 105 4.17 0.63 14.47
CA ASP A 105 5.08 0.36 15.59
C ASP A 105 6.04 -0.78 15.28
N SER A 106 5.54 -1.83 14.62
CA SER A 106 6.32 -3.00 14.23
C SER A 106 6.95 -2.82 12.85
N PRO A 107 8.20 -3.26 12.67
CA PRO A 107 8.82 -3.21 11.35
C PRO A 107 8.16 -4.21 10.40
N LEU A 108 7.88 -3.76 9.18
CA LEU A 108 7.37 -4.58 8.09
C LEU A 108 8.53 -5.21 7.32
N GLN A 109 8.28 -6.37 6.71
CA GLN A 109 9.30 -7.06 5.93
C GLN A 109 9.44 -6.44 4.53
N PRO A 110 10.65 -6.32 3.99
CA PRO A 110 10.88 -5.82 2.65
C PRO A 110 10.31 -6.76 1.59
N ASN A 111 10.03 -6.21 0.41
CA ASN A 111 9.53 -6.92 -0.76
C ASN A 111 8.18 -7.64 -0.55
N GLN A 112 7.43 -7.23 0.48
CA GLN A 112 6.09 -7.73 0.73
C GLN A 112 5.05 -6.65 0.43
N ILE A 113 3.88 -7.11 -0.03
CA ILE A 113 2.72 -6.24 -0.22
C ILE A 113 1.88 -6.24 1.05
N TYR A 114 1.44 -5.08 1.44
CA TYR A 114 0.59 -4.85 2.60
C TYR A 114 -0.66 -4.08 2.21
N ARG A 115 -1.69 -4.22 3.02
CA ARG A 115 -2.91 -3.43 2.92
C ARG A 115 -3.10 -2.61 4.18
N LEU A 116 -3.06 -1.29 4.02
CA LEU A 116 -3.57 -0.35 5.02
C LEU A 116 -5.09 -0.26 4.85
N THR A 117 -5.83 -0.31 5.94
CA THR A 117 -7.27 -0.06 5.95
C THR A 117 -7.60 0.89 7.09
N VAL A 118 -8.39 1.92 6.78
CA VAL A 118 -8.97 2.85 7.75
C VAL A 118 -10.47 2.62 7.75
N VAL A 119 -11.06 2.38 8.91
CA VAL A 119 -12.50 2.15 9.09
C VAL A 119 -13.05 3.16 10.08
N ALA A 120 -14.07 3.90 9.69
CA ALA A 120 -14.76 4.84 10.55
C ALA A 120 -16.24 4.40 10.71
N PRO A 121 -16.73 4.22 11.95
CA PRO A 121 -18.17 4.05 12.19
C PRO A 121 -18.93 5.31 11.79
N CYS A 122 -20.08 5.11 11.16
CA CYS A 122 -20.98 6.21 10.78
C CYS A 122 -22.37 6.10 11.44
N SER A 123 -22.65 5.02 12.16
CA SER A 123 -23.82 4.85 13.01
C SER A 123 -23.44 4.88 14.50
N VAL A 124 -24.43 5.12 15.36
CA VAL A 124 -24.23 5.20 16.82
C VAL A 124 -23.84 3.83 17.40
N ASP A 125 -24.41 2.77 16.88
CA ASP A 125 -24.18 1.37 17.29
C ASP A 125 -22.92 0.75 16.63
N ASN A 126 -22.24 1.48 15.75
CA ASN A 126 -21.10 1.07 14.95
C ASN A 126 -21.40 -0.08 13.95
N SER A 127 -22.67 -0.33 13.63
CA SER A 127 -23.06 -1.35 12.64
C SER A 127 -22.69 -0.92 11.22
N ASP A 128 -22.80 0.38 10.96
CA ASP A 128 -22.52 0.98 9.66
C ASP A 128 -21.12 1.59 9.64
N ILE A 129 -20.40 1.32 8.58
CA ILE A 129 -19.00 1.71 8.45
C ILE A 129 -18.72 2.36 7.11
N ALA A 130 -17.84 3.33 7.13
CA ALA A 130 -17.12 3.79 5.97
C ALA A 130 -15.67 3.31 6.05
N TYR A 131 -15.06 3.02 4.90
CA TYR A 131 -13.68 2.53 4.85
C TYR A 131 -12.90 3.15 3.71
N ALA A 132 -11.60 3.28 3.93
CA ALA A 132 -10.60 3.58 2.91
C ALA A 132 -9.49 2.54 2.99
N PHE A 133 -8.88 2.19 1.84
CA PHE A 133 -7.76 1.28 1.83
C PHE A 133 -6.68 1.71 0.83
N LEU A 134 -5.46 1.26 1.07
CA LEU A 134 -4.30 1.45 0.22
C LEU A 134 -3.46 0.16 0.21
N LEU A 135 -3.06 -0.29 -0.98
CA LEU A 135 -2.03 -1.31 -1.13
C LEU A 135 -0.67 -0.65 -1.26
N PHE A 136 0.30 -1.13 -0.52
CA PHE A 136 1.67 -0.63 -0.57
C PHE A 136 2.68 -1.76 -0.45
N GLN A 137 3.88 -1.52 -0.94
CA GLN A 137 4.99 -2.46 -0.87
C GLN A 137 6.19 -1.80 -0.19
N VAL A 138 6.79 -2.49 0.77
CA VAL A 138 8.06 -2.06 1.36
C VAL A 138 9.19 -2.43 0.40
N GLU A 139 9.90 -1.43 -0.09
CA GLU A 139 11.00 -1.59 -1.05
C GLU A 139 12.19 -0.75 -0.58
N ALA A 140 13.32 -1.38 -0.33
CA ALA A 140 14.51 -0.66 0.13
C ALA A 140 14.93 0.40 -0.91
N PRO A 141 15.32 1.60 -0.48
CA PRO A 141 15.82 2.62 -1.37
C PRO A 141 17.07 2.13 -2.11
N THR A 142 17.19 2.55 -3.36
CA THR A 142 18.40 2.27 -4.15
C THR A 142 19.56 3.13 -3.67
N PHE A 143 20.80 2.68 -3.90
CA PHE A 143 22.00 3.49 -3.61
C PHE A 143 21.94 4.88 -4.27
N SER A 144 21.42 4.96 -5.50
CA SER A 144 21.25 6.24 -6.21
C SER A 144 20.28 7.18 -5.47
N LEU A 145 19.18 6.64 -4.94
CA LEU A 145 18.23 7.44 -4.16
C LEU A 145 18.87 7.96 -2.86
N GLU A 146 19.58 7.10 -2.14
CA GLU A 146 20.28 7.51 -0.92
C GLU A 146 21.32 8.61 -1.18
N GLN A 147 22.05 8.51 -2.29
CA GLN A 147 23.00 9.53 -2.71
C GLN A 147 22.30 10.86 -3.06
N GLN A 148 21.18 10.83 -3.77
CA GLN A 148 20.39 12.03 -4.07
C GLN A 148 19.89 12.69 -2.79
N LEU A 149 19.35 11.90 -1.85
CA LEU A 149 18.85 12.40 -0.57
C LEU A 149 19.97 13.02 0.29
N SER A 150 21.17 12.44 0.30
CA SER A 150 22.31 12.96 1.05
C SER A 150 22.80 14.31 0.53
N ASN A 151 22.60 14.59 -0.76
CA ASN A 151 22.94 15.85 -1.40
C ASN A 151 21.86 16.94 -1.26
N ALA A 152 20.64 16.57 -0.88
CA ALA A 152 19.55 17.52 -0.71
C ALA A 152 19.64 18.23 0.62
N GLN A 153 19.70 19.57 0.61
CA GLN A 153 19.91 20.40 1.80
C GLN A 153 18.62 20.76 2.53
N ASP A 154 17.48 20.71 1.86
CA ASP A 154 16.20 21.14 2.42
C ASP A 154 15.11 20.08 2.28
N VAL A 155 14.07 20.21 3.09
CA VAL A 155 12.94 19.29 3.13
C VAL A 155 12.15 19.23 1.83
N PRO A 156 11.81 20.35 1.16
CA PRO A 156 11.15 20.30 -0.14
C PRO A 156 11.94 19.53 -1.19
N SER A 157 13.24 19.73 -1.28
CA SER A 157 14.11 19.01 -2.21
C SER A 157 14.15 17.51 -1.91
N GLN A 158 14.28 17.12 -0.63
CA GLN A 158 14.21 15.71 -0.23
C GLN A 158 12.85 15.09 -0.56
N ALA A 159 11.75 15.79 -0.26
CA ALA A 159 10.40 15.31 -0.55
C ALA A 159 10.19 15.13 -2.06
N LYS A 160 10.69 16.06 -2.88
CA LYS A 160 10.63 15.94 -4.33
C LYS A 160 11.42 14.73 -4.83
N ILE A 161 12.62 14.48 -4.31
CA ILE A 161 13.43 13.32 -4.65
C ILE A 161 12.67 12.02 -4.32
N TYR A 162 12.04 11.91 -3.15
CA TYR A 162 11.20 10.77 -2.80
C TYR A 162 10.05 10.59 -3.80
N ALA A 163 9.32 11.66 -4.09
CA ALA A 163 8.19 11.62 -5.02
C ALA A 163 8.61 11.22 -6.44
N ASP A 164 9.67 11.81 -6.97
CA ASP A 164 10.21 11.52 -8.32
C ASP A 164 10.66 10.03 -8.45
N ASN A 165 11.01 9.39 -7.33
CA ASN A 165 11.37 7.97 -7.28
C ASN A 165 10.19 7.05 -6.89
N GLY A 166 8.97 7.60 -6.74
CA GLY A 166 7.75 6.85 -6.44
C GLY A 166 7.49 6.56 -4.95
N TYR A 167 8.30 7.13 -4.05
CA TYR A 167 8.14 6.99 -2.59
C TYR A 167 7.29 8.13 -2.03
N PHE A 168 6.05 8.23 -2.50
CA PHE A 168 5.14 9.33 -2.18
C PHE A 168 4.78 9.44 -0.69
N LEU A 169 4.68 8.31 0.01
CA LEU A 169 4.33 8.33 1.44
C LEU A 169 5.46 8.94 2.29
N GLU A 170 6.71 8.68 1.94
CA GLU A 170 7.86 9.33 2.56
C GLU A 170 7.88 10.82 2.27
N ALA A 171 7.62 11.21 1.03
CA ALA A 171 7.56 12.62 0.64
C ALA A 171 6.47 13.37 1.45
N ILE A 172 5.26 12.81 1.51
CA ILE A 172 4.12 13.37 2.25
C ILE A 172 4.43 13.44 3.76
N SER A 173 4.92 12.34 4.34
CA SER A 173 5.21 12.28 5.77
C SER A 173 6.33 13.23 6.18
N LEU A 174 7.36 13.38 5.34
CA LEU A 174 8.48 14.29 5.57
C LEU A 174 8.02 15.75 5.62
N ILE A 175 7.21 16.19 4.66
CA ILE A 175 6.65 17.53 4.62
C ILE A 175 5.76 17.78 5.84
N PHE A 176 4.82 16.85 6.10
CA PHE A 176 3.86 17.01 7.19
C PHE A 176 4.53 16.97 8.56
N THR A 177 5.57 16.17 8.77
CA THR A 177 6.32 16.12 10.04
C THR A 177 7.02 17.45 10.33
N LYS A 178 7.53 18.14 9.31
CA LYS A 178 8.24 19.41 9.46
C LYS A 178 7.29 20.60 9.54
N ASN A 179 6.13 20.50 8.89
CA ASN A 179 5.11 21.55 8.86
C ASN A 179 3.73 20.93 9.07
N PRO A 180 3.33 20.61 10.31
CA PRO A 180 2.08 19.90 10.60
C PRO A 180 0.81 20.73 10.38
N GLU A 181 0.95 21.98 9.92
CA GLU A 181 -0.16 22.85 9.64
C GLU A 181 -0.81 22.55 8.28
N VAL A 182 -2.06 22.99 8.12
CA VAL A 182 -2.83 22.88 6.87
C VAL A 182 -2.11 23.55 5.67
N THR A 183 -1.20 24.48 5.94
CA THR A 183 -0.37 25.17 4.95
C THR A 183 0.56 24.23 4.16
N SER A 184 0.88 23.05 4.69
CA SER A 184 1.67 22.05 3.97
C SER A 184 0.90 21.29 2.87
N ILE A 185 -0.44 21.32 2.89
CA ILE A 185 -1.29 20.57 1.98
C ILE A 185 -1.12 20.96 0.52
N PRO A 186 -1.05 22.25 0.15
CA PRO A 186 -0.76 22.63 -1.24
C PRO A 186 0.54 22.01 -1.76
N LEU A 187 1.60 22.02 -0.94
CA LEU A 187 2.87 21.41 -1.31
C LEU A 187 2.76 19.88 -1.45
N ILE A 188 2.03 19.21 -0.56
CA ILE A 188 1.75 17.78 -0.66
C ILE A 188 1.01 17.48 -1.97
N ASN A 189 0.00 18.27 -2.31
CA ASN A 189 -0.77 18.08 -3.55
C ASN A 189 0.10 18.23 -4.81
N THR A 190 1.14 19.07 -4.80
CA THR A 190 2.08 19.19 -5.94
C THR A 190 2.95 17.96 -6.14
N LEU A 191 3.12 17.13 -5.11
CA LEU A 191 3.90 15.89 -5.18
C LEU A 191 3.06 14.68 -5.60
N ILE A 192 1.74 14.78 -5.52
CA ILE A 192 0.83 13.70 -5.92
C ILE A 192 0.52 13.91 -7.40
N PRO A 193 0.84 12.96 -8.29
CA PRO A 193 0.51 13.09 -9.70
C PRO A 193 -1.01 13.22 -9.90
N ASP A 194 -1.40 14.18 -10.70
CA ASP A 194 -2.78 14.30 -11.18
C ASP A 194 -3.10 13.09 -12.06
N ASN A 195 -4.27 12.49 -11.87
CA ASN A 195 -4.80 11.41 -12.69
C ASN A 195 -5.75 11.93 -13.75
#